data_055c9a6c816327a88ed5724669ff4e89
#
_entry.id   055c9a6c816327a88ed5724669ff4e89
#
_cell.length_a   1.000
_cell.length_b   1.000
_cell.length_c   1.000
_cell.angle_alpha   90.00
_cell.angle_beta   90.00
_cell.angle_gamma   90.00
#
_symmetry.space_group_name_H-M   'P 1'
#
loop_
_entity.id
_entity.type
_entity.pdbx_description
1 polymer ?
#
loop_
_entity_poly.entity_id
_entity_poly.type
_entity_poly.pdbx_seq_one_letter_code
_entity_poly.pdbx_strand_id
1 'polypeptide(L)'
;MNNRKWWIIGALALVGIIALLYFFLRKDLSNHIVIPYISHQKPVIDPHLPHNVALSDKLDEVLFEGLFNISATPSGVVYEDGLGEFIDIVGNSTVIIRLNASKKWHSSYSVTADDDEVTVTESQPRTFSDQDLRFTLRRIQQLGSLSPDYILVSQALETWDFEGPDNNNEIKFRFKPDREWKVDEIKDVLSFKILPHDAELAAASYETGTGPYLTVPPASPPNDVPRFYHNPAEAAELKFVDLKPFVDNSTFTTELKNTNINVLLETPFGAVSPILGDAEDYFTKSNIATTFFAVLFNTQRLNREQRNELRKLLDNKVIMDRFYKAGTPQQRNIEDYKGNKNNYSDYLNYSVFPSSSYYVEEEIVLPIREKGTPDLSVLPDSIRIVATMNFQHREEYGEMLEILNDRSLFNGKVRAAAVSNDEIKRGNYDAILVAIDGYKSTFLFNLYDIFLREPDFETYKINLVTETNAKGERVAAPASFNGRNFCRIDASLVGDDRENFLKFLEHMHGFMYSNYIGDKQAYAGFLEETEQQLALGAYLFSLPSLAYFSTQFDAQSIQLYGVASQLSTIEKWRERRD
;
A
#
# COMPACT_ATOMS: atom_id res chain seq x y z
N MET A 1 10.75 -29.07 61.30
CA MET A 1 10.58 -29.66 59.97
C MET A 1 9.24 -29.41 59.28
N ASN A 2 8.28 -28.72 59.92
CA ASN A 2 6.92 -28.53 59.36
C ASN A 2 6.76 -27.30 58.42
N ASN A 3 7.57 -26.25 58.59
CA ASN A 3 7.38 -25.02 57.82
C ASN A 3 7.71 -25.16 56.32
N ARG A 4 8.63 -26.04 55.94
CA ARG A 4 9.04 -26.24 54.54
C ARG A 4 7.92 -26.85 53.68
N LYS A 5 7.08 -27.70 54.26
CA LYS A 5 5.93 -28.27 53.55
C LYS A 5 4.83 -27.24 53.25
N TRP A 6 4.60 -26.30 54.17
CA TRP A 6 3.60 -25.24 53.98
C TRP A 6 4.05 -24.23 52.91
N TRP A 7 5.38 -23.95 52.82
CA TRP A 7 5.91 -23.12 51.74
C TRP A 7 5.77 -23.75 50.36
N ILE A 8 5.96 -25.06 50.24
CA ILE A 8 5.79 -25.79 48.98
C ILE A 8 4.30 -25.82 48.58
N ILE A 9 3.41 -26.04 49.50
CA ILE A 9 1.94 -26.03 49.23
C ILE A 9 1.50 -24.62 48.82
N GLY A 10 2.00 -23.57 49.49
CA GLY A 10 1.70 -22.19 49.14
C GLY A 10 2.22 -21.80 47.74
N ALA A 11 3.45 -22.23 47.38
CA ALA A 11 4.00 -22.02 46.06
C ALA A 11 3.21 -22.76 44.95
N LEU A 12 2.80 -24.01 45.19
CA LEU A 12 1.97 -24.78 44.27
C LEU A 12 0.57 -24.17 44.09
N ALA A 13 -0.04 -23.68 45.21
CA ALA A 13 -1.30 -22.96 45.13
C ALA A 13 -1.20 -21.63 44.36
N LEU A 14 -0.12 -20.91 44.56
CA LEU A 14 0.15 -19.67 43.80
C LEU A 14 0.34 -19.94 42.32
N VAL A 15 1.11 -20.96 41.96
CA VAL A 15 1.28 -21.40 40.57
C VAL A 15 -0.05 -21.84 39.95
N GLY A 16 -0.88 -22.57 40.74
CA GLY A 16 -2.21 -22.96 40.30
C GLY A 16 -3.14 -21.77 40.06
N ILE A 17 -3.08 -20.74 40.93
CA ILE A 17 -3.87 -19.51 40.76
C ILE A 17 -3.37 -18.72 39.56
N ILE A 18 -2.07 -18.63 39.35
CA ILE A 18 -1.48 -17.95 38.18
C ILE A 18 -1.89 -18.67 36.89
N ALA A 19 -1.80 -19.99 36.87
CA ALA A 19 -2.25 -20.79 35.72
C ALA A 19 -3.75 -20.63 35.43
N LEU A 20 -4.59 -20.64 36.49
CA LEU A 20 -6.03 -20.38 36.38
C LEU A 20 -6.31 -18.95 35.85
N LEU A 21 -5.65 -17.93 36.39
CA LEU A 21 -5.79 -16.57 35.92
C LEU A 21 -5.33 -16.43 34.44
N TYR A 22 -4.26 -17.10 34.06
CA TYR A 22 -3.80 -17.13 32.67
C TYR A 22 -4.85 -17.76 31.75
N PHE A 23 -5.47 -18.89 32.16
CA PHE A 23 -6.55 -19.54 31.41
C PHE A 23 -7.82 -18.66 31.30
N PHE A 24 -8.18 -17.95 32.37
CA PHE A 24 -9.36 -17.06 32.37
C PHE A 24 -9.13 -15.73 31.60
N LEU A 25 -7.89 -15.30 31.46
CA LEU A 25 -7.55 -14.07 30.71
C LEU A 25 -7.38 -14.32 29.20
N ARG A 26 -7.07 -15.55 28.81
CA ARG A 26 -6.95 -15.94 27.41
C ARG A 26 -8.33 -16.23 26.83
N LYS A 27 -8.71 -15.42 25.82
CA LYS A 27 -9.96 -15.67 25.09
C LYS A 27 -9.77 -16.82 24.12
N ASP A 28 -10.80 -17.62 23.94
CA ASP A 28 -10.87 -18.54 22.82
C ASP A 28 -11.12 -17.72 21.54
N LEU A 29 -10.16 -17.74 20.64
CA LEU A 29 -10.21 -17.06 19.35
C LEU A 29 -10.42 -18.05 18.20
N SER A 30 -10.89 -19.24 18.47
CA SER A 30 -11.23 -20.21 17.42
C SER A 30 -12.20 -19.58 16.41
N ASN A 31 -11.89 -19.73 15.12
CA ASN A 31 -12.62 -19.12 14.00
C ASN A 31 -12.61 -17.59 13.95
N HIS A 32 -11.79 -16.90 14.75
CA HIS A 32 -11.69 -15.45 14.78
C HIS A 32 -10.38 -14.94 14.21
N ILE A 33 -10.48 -13.85 13.43
CA ILE A 33 -9.37 -12.99 13.04
C ILE A 33 -9.55 -11.69 13.82
N VAL A 34 -8.62 -11.36 14.72
CA VAL A 34 -8.69 -10.16 15.56
C VAL A 34 -7.57 -9.21 15.17
N ILE A 35 -7.94 -8.08 14.53
CA ILE A 35 -7.03 -7.06 14.01
C ILE A 35 -7.15 -5.79 14.88
N PRO A 36 -6.06 -5.29 15.47
CA PRO A 36 -6.09 -4.07 16.28
C PRO A 36 -6.02 -2.81 15.42
N TYR A 37 -6.60 -1.73 15.93
CA TYR A 37 -6.43 -0.39 15.38
C TYR A 37 -6.45 0.69 16.49
N ILE A 38 -5.95 1.89 16.18
CA ILE A 38 -6.00 3.01 17.12
C ILE A 38 -7.41 3.61 17.11
N SER A 39 -8.06 3.70 18.27
CA SER A 39 -9.49 4.03 18.42
C SER A 39 -9.91 5.37 17.78
N HIS A 40 -9.02 6.38 17.77
CA HIS A 40 -9.30 7.67 17.12
C HIS A 40 -8.99 7.67 15.60
N GLN A 41 -8.49 6.57 15.06
CA GLN A 41 -8.26 6.31 13.64
C GLN A 41 -9.18 5.19 13.16
N LYS A 42 -10.48 5.34 13.40
CA LYS A 42 -11.47 4.35 12.95
C LYS A 42 -11.32 4.17 11.43
N PRO A 43 -11.20 2.92 10.96
CA PRO A 43 -11.14 2.65 9.53
C PRO A 43 -12.39 3.18 8.80
N VAL A 44 -12.16 3.84 7.69
CA VAL A 44 -13.18 4.28 6.74
C VAL A 44 -12.93 3.48 5.47
N ILE A 45 -13.95 2.82 4.95
CA ILE A 45 -13.81 1.92 3.81
C ILE A 45 -14.37 2.58 2.57
N ASP A 46 -13.51 2.91 1.64
CA ASP A 46 -13.86 3.39 0.31
C ASP A 46 -12.93 2.74 -0.72
N PRO A 47 -13.41 1.76 -1.50
CA PRO A 47 -12.53 0.98 -2.35
C PRO A 47 -11.96 1.76 -3.55
N HIS A 48 -12.39 3.00 -3.77
CA HIS A 48 -11.94 3.82 -4.90
C HIS A 48 -11.12 5.05 -4.49
N LEU A 49 -10.94 5.29 -3.18
CA LEU A 49 -10.12 6.39 -2.68
C LEU A 49 -9.04 5.88 -1.74
N PRO A 50 -7.81 6.41 -1.83
CA PRO A 50 -6.77 6.10 -0.86
C PRO A 50 -7.11 6.73 0.50
N HIS A 51 -6.74 6.05 1.58
CA HIS A 51 -6.98 6.49 2.94
C HIS A 51 -5.68 6.77 3.70
N ASN A 52 -5.77 7.67 4.69
CA ASN A 52 -4.65 7.96 5.59
C ASN A 52 -4.46 6.87 6.67
N VAL A 53 -5.43 5.97 6.81
CA VAL A 53 -5.37 4.83 7.73
C VAL A 53 -5.12 3.58 6.90
N ALA A 54 -3.93 3.02 7.02
CA ALA A 54 -3.52 1.90 6.18
C ALA A 54 -4.40 0.65 6.33
N LEU A 55 -5.01 0.43 7.50
CA LEU A 55 -5.99 -0.64 7.68
C LEU A 55 -7.23 -0.46 6.79
N SER A 56 -7.64 0.79 6.50
CA SER A 56 -8.79 1.07 5.62
C SER A 56 -8.58 0.49 4.22
N ASP A 57 -7.40 0.70 3.64
CA ASP A 57 -7.06 0.21 2.30
C ASP A 57 -6.91 -1.32 2.22
N LYS A 58 -6.84 -2.00 3.36
CA LYS A 58 -6.78 -3.47 3.44
C LYS A 58 -8.16 -4.10 3.58
N LEU A 59 -9.13 -3.39 4.19
CA LEU A 59 -10.47 -3.91 4.45
C LEU A 59 -11.34 -3.97 3.19
N ASP A 60 -10.97 -3.29 2.12
CA ASP A 60 -11.68 -3.42 0.84
C ASP A 60 -11.63 -4.86 0.30
N GLU A 61 -10.54 -5.61 0.53
CA GLU A 61 -10.43 -7.03 0.17
C GLU A 61 -11.37 -7.94 1.00
N VAL A 62 -11.74 -7.50 2.18
CA VAL A 62 -12.65 -8.24 3.07
C VAL A 62 -14.10 -8.15 2.59
N LEU A 63 -14.48 -6.96 2.07
CA LEU A 63 -15.87 -6.62 1.77
C LEU A 63 -16.24 -6.66 0.30
N PHE A 64 -15.30 -6.35 -0.61
CA PHE A 64 -15.62 -6.11 -2.01
C PHE A 64 -14.86 -7.05 -2.95
N GLU A 65 -15.50 -7.35 -4.07
CA GLU A 65 -14.87 -8.01 -5.22
C GLU A 65 -14.85 -7.06 -6.42
N GLY A 66 -13.89 -7.30 -7.32
CA GLY A 66 -13.89 -6.74 -8.66
C GLY A 66 -14.52 -7.69 -9.68
N LEU A 67 -14.50 -7.34 -10.96
CA LEU A 67 -14.74 -8.32 -12.02
C LEU A 67 -13.69 -9.43 -11.95
N PHE A 68 -12.46 -9.03 -11.65
CA PHE A 68 -11.35 -9.93 -11.34
C PHE A 68 -10.75 -9.54 -10.00
N ASN A 69 -10.29 -10.53 -9.25
CA ASN A 69 -9.67 -10.33 -7.94
C ASN A 69 -8.17 -10.58 -8.04
N ILE A 70 -7.38 -9.74 -7.37
CA ILE A 70 -5.93 -9.93 -7.26
C ILE A 70 -5.67 -10.85 -6.07
N SER A 71 -5.03 -11.98 -6.33
CA SER A 71 -4.71 -12.96 -5.30
C SER A 71 -3.20 -13.20 -5.24
N ALA A 72 -2.68 -13.31 -4.01
CA ALA A 72 -1.29 -13.63 -3.77
C ALA A 72 -1.07 -15.14 -3.77
N THR A 73 -0.03 -15.58 -4.48
CA THR A 73 0.43 -16.98 -4.49
C THR A 73 1.92 -17.04 -4.15
N PRO A 74 2.47 -18.22 -3.83
CA PRO A 74 3.92 -18.36 -3.60
C PRO A 74 4.78 -17.97 -4.81
N SER A 75 4.20 -17.96 -6.02
CA SER A 75 4.89 -17.61 -7.27
C SER A 75 4.66 -16.17 -7.72
N GLY A 76 3.86 -15.38 -7.00
CA GLY A 76 3.54 -14.00 -7.34
C GLY A 76 2.04 -13.70 -7.30
N VAL A 77 1.65 -12.66 -8.00
CA VAL A 77 0.24 -12.24 -8.11
C VAL A 77 -0.44 -12.97 -9.27
N VAL A 78 -1.68 -13.37 -9.05
CA VAL A 78 -2.56 -13.94 -10.09
C VAL A 78 -3.90 -13.20 -10.07
N TYR A 79 -4.58 -13.19 -11.22
CA TYR A 79 -5.91 -12.59 -11.37
C TYR A 79 -6.95 -13.71 -11.43
N GLU A 80 -7.73 -13.85 -10.39
CA GLU A 80 -8.83 -14.83 -10.28
C GLU A 80 -10.15 -14.20 -10.75
N ASP A 81 -11.05 -15.00 -11.30
CA ASP A 81 -12.39 -14.55 -11.68
C ASP A 81 -13.20 -14.23 -10.40
N GLY A 82 -13.85 -13.07 -10.40
CA GLY A 82 -14.69 -12.59 -9.31
C GLY A 82 -16.15 -12.43 -9.74
N LEU A 83 -16.57 -11.17 -9.93
CA LEU A 83 -17.90 -10.85 -10.48
C LEU A 83 -17.98 -10.96 -12.00
N GLY A 84 -16.87 -11.28 -12.67
CA GLY A 84 -16.78 -11.53 -14.09
C GLY A 84 -15.89 -12.72 -14.42
N GLU A 85 -16.16 -13.36 -15.55
CA GLU A 85 -15.36 -14.39 -16.19
C GLU A 85 -14.86 -13.85 -17.53
N PHE A 86 -13.56 -13.91 -17.74
CA PHE A 86 -12.99 -13.53 -19.03
C PHE A 86 -13.33 -14.57 -20.09
N ILE A 87 -13.93 -14.15 -21.21
CA ILE A 87 -14.36 -15.04 -22.31
C ILE A 87 -13.42 -14.95 -23.50
N ASP A 88 -13.24 -13.75 -24.09
CA ASP A 88 -12.47 -13.60 -25.32
C ASP A 88 -12.09 -12.15 -25.61
N ILE A 89 -11.18 -11.98 -26.56
CA ILE A 89 -10.84 -10.70 -27.19
C ILE A 89 -11.18 -10.81 -28.69
N VAL A 90 -12.16 -10.04 -29.13
CA VAL A 90 -12.56 -10.00 -30.54
C VAL A 90 -11.90 -8.80 -31.22
N GLY A 91 -11.17 -9.07 -32.29
CA GLY A 91 -10.27 -8.09 -32.87
C GLY A 91 -9.17 -7.73 -31.87
N ASN A 92 -8.67 -6.52 -31.89
CA ASN A 92 -7.60 -6.11 -30.97
C ASN A 92 -8.12 -5.30 -29.77
N SER A 93 -9.43 -5.10 -29.64
CA SER A 93 -9.94 -4.11 -28.68
C SER A 93 -11.29 -4.45 -28.03
N THR A 94 -12.04 -5.40 -28.53
CA THR A 94 -13.33 -5.76 -27.92
C THR A 94 -13.17 -6.93 -26.98
N VAL A 95 -13.25 -6.65 -25.67
CA VAL A 95 -13.12 -7.65 -24.60
C VAL A 95 -14.50 -8.12 -24.18
N ILE A 96 -14.71 -9.43 -24.19
CA ILE A 96 -15.97 -10.07 -23.79
C ILE A 96 -15.81 -10.66 -22.39
N ILE A 97 -16.70 -10.26 -21.49
CA ILE A 97 -16.74 -10.72 -20.11
C ILE A 97 -18.15 -11.21 -19.80
N ARG A 98 -18.26 -12.38 -19.20
CA ARG A 98 -19.53 -12.90 -18.68
C ARG A 98 -19.69 -12.47 -17.22
N LEU A 99 -20.80 -11.80 -16.91
CA LEU A 99 -21.14 -11.37 -15.56
C LEU A 99 -21.67 -12.56 -14.74
N ASN A 100 -21.18 -12.67 -13.50
CA ASN A 100 -21.65 -13.67 -12.55
C ASN A 100 -22.93 -13.18 -11.84
N ALA A 101 -24.07 -13.24 -12.52
CA ALA A 101 -25.36 -12.82 -12.01
C ALA A 101 -25.88 -13.65 -10.82
N SER A 102 -25.19 -14.72 -10.42
CA SER A 102 -25.53 -15.52 -9.24
C SER A 102 -24.91 -14.97 -7.95
N LYS A 103 -23.89 -14.12 -8.03
CA LYS A 103 -23.27 -13.47 -6.86
C LYS A 103 -24.27 -12.58 -6.15
N LYS A 104 -24.31 -12.70 -4.83
CA LYS A 104 -25.24 -11.98 -3.96
C LYS A 104 -24.54 -10.88 -3.21
N TRP A 105 -25.20 -9.73 -3.13
CA TRP A 105 -24.76 -8.64 -2.26
C TRP A 105 -24.93 -9.01 -0.78
N HIS A 106 -24.08 -8.47 0.08
CA HIS A 106 -24.17 -8.64 1.55
C HIS A 106 -25.55 -8.24 2.10
N SER A 107 -26.22 -7.29 1.47
CA SER A 107 -27.59 -6.90 1.79
C SER A 107 -28.64 -8.01 1.61
N SER A 108 -28.27 -9.12 0.94
CA SER A 108 -29.13 -10.32 0.85
C SER A 108 -29.20 -11.11 2.14
N TYR A 109 -28.32 -10.82 3.10
CA TYR A 109 -28.20 -11.60 4.34
C TYR A 109 -28.60 -10.77 5.55
N SER A 110 -29.11 -11.47 6.56
CA SER A 110 -29.30 -10.94 7.91
C SER A 110 -28.50 -11.79 8.89
N VAL A 111 -27.95 -11.14 9.89
CA VAL A 111 -27.21 -11.81 10.95
C VAL A 111 -28.02 -11.72 12.24
N THR A 112 -28.23 -12.87 12.86
CA THR A 112 -28.80 -12.99 14.20
C THR A 112 -27.70 -13.49 15.12
N ALA A 113 -27.39 -12.71 16.16
CA ALA A 113 -26.44 -13.08 17.19
C ALA A 113 -27.24 -13.32 18.48
N ASP A 114 -27.17 -14.52 19.02
CA ASP A 114 -27.77 -14.91 20.30
C ASP A 114 -26.66 -15.50 21.17
N ASP A 115 -26.24 -14.73 22.17
CA ASP A 115 -25.09 -15.01 23.07
C ASP A 115 -23.81 -15.40 22.26
N ASP A 116 -23.52 -16.68 22.17
CA ASP A 116 -22.32 -17.23 21.51
C ASP A 116 -22.62 -17.82 20.11
N GLU A 117 -23.89 -17.85 19.69
CA GLU A 117 -24.29 -18.44 18.42
C GLU A 117 -24.64 -17.34 17.40
N VAL A 118 -23.89 -17.30 16.31
CA VAL A 118 -24.15 -16.38 15.19
C VAL A 118 -24.66 -17.14 14.00
N THR A 119 -25.85 -16.76 13.55
CA THR A 119 -26.48 -17.34 12.36
C THR A 119 -26.62 -16.30 11.27
N VAL A 120 -26.02 -16.56 10.12
CA VAL A 120 -26.18 -15.76 8.92
C VAL A 120 -27.22 -16.43 8.02
N THR A 121 -28.33 -15.74 7.76
CA THR A 121 -29.44 -16.25 6.96
C THR A 121 -29.73 -15.36 5.77
N GLU A 122 -30.06 -15.97 4.63
CA GLU A 122 -30.55 -15.22 3.48
C GLU A 122 -31.94 -14.67 3.75
N SER A 123 -32.14 -13.38 3.59
CA SER A 123 -33.40 -12.68 3.88
C SER A 123 -34.09 -12.14 2.62
N GLN A 124 -33.38 -11.36 1.80
CA GLN A 124 -33.89 -10.77 0.57
C GLN A 124 -32.82 -10.88 -0.53
N PRO A 125 -32.94 -11.86 -1.45
CA PRO A 125 -31.94 -12.08 -2.48
C PRO A 125 -31.77 -10.85 -3.35
N ARG A 126 -30.57 -10.30 -3.37
CA ARG A 126 -30.13 -9.24 -4.26
C ARG A 126 -28.85 -9.70 -4.95
N THR A 127 -28.90 -9.83 -6.24
CA THR A 127 -27.76 -10.29 -7.04
C THR A 127 -27.05 -9.14 -7.73
N PHE A 128 -25.79 -9.39 -8.05
CA PHE A 128 -24.98 -8.50 -8.87
C PHE A 128 -25.57 -8.36 -10.28
N SER A 129 -25.49 -7.15 -10.83
CA SER A 129 -26.01 -6.79 -12.15
C SER A 129 -25.09 -5.83 -12.90
N ASP A 130 -25.35 -5.64 -14.19
CA ASP A 130 -24.67 -4.66 -15.02
C ASP A 130 -24.88 -3.20 -14.52
N GLN A 131 -25.97 -2.94 -13.82
CA GLN A 131 -26.24 -1.60 -13.24
C GLN A 131 -25.21 -1.25 -12.16
N ASP A 132 -24.79 -2.21 -11.36
CA ASP A 132 -23.77 -2.03 -10.32
C ASP A 132 -22.41 -1.68 -10.94
N LEU A 133 -22.06 -2.36 -12.02
CA LEU A 133 -20.84 -2.08 -12.77
C LEU A 133 -20.89 -0.69 -13.45
N ARG A 134 -22.02 -0.31 -14.06
CA ARG A 134 -22.19 1.04 -14.63
C ARG A 134 -22.11 2.14 -13.58
N PHE A 135 -22.70 1.90 -12.40
CA PHE A 135 -22.61 2.81 -11.27
C PHE A 135 -21.16 3.01 -10.84
N THR A 136 -20.42 1.91 -10.69
CA THR A 136 -19.03 1.92 -10.27
C THR A 136 -18.14 2.67 -11.27
N LEU A 137 -18.25 2.36 -12.57
CA LEU A 137 -17.51 3.07 -13.61
C LEU A 137 -17.79 4.57 -13.60
N ARG A 138 -19.06 4.96 -13.45
CA ARG A 138 -19.45 6.37 -13.36
C ARG A 138 -18.84 7.04 -12.13
N ARG A 139 -18.82 6.34 -10.98
CA ARG A 139 -18.22 6.87 -9.77
C ARG A 139 -16.71 7.08 -9.94
N ILE A 140 -15.99 6.08 -10.46
CA ILE A 140 -14.55 6.20 -10.72
C ILE A 140 -14.28 7.37 -11.68
N GLN A 141 -15.08 7.51 -12.75
CA GLN A 141 -14.97 8.62 -13.70
C GLN A 141 -15.19 9.98 -13.03
N GLN A 142 -16.16 10.09 -12.10
CA GLN A 142 -16.43 11.34 -11.36
C GLN A 142 -15.34 11.68 -10.35
N LEU A 143 -14.73 10.70 -9.71
CA LEU A 143 -13.59 10.90 -8.82
C LEU A 143 -12.36 11.40 -9.58
N GLY A 144 -12.23 11.02 -10.85
CA GLY A 144 -11.09 11.41 -11.68
C GLY A 144 -9.78 11.00 -11.03
N SER A 145 -8.80 11.87 -11.10
CA SER A 145 -7.44 11.63 -10.56
C SER A 145 -7.34 11.42 -9.05
N LEU A 146 -8.44 11.58 -8.31
CA LEU A 146 -8.48 11.20 -6.90
C LEU A 146 -8.53 9.68 -6.72
N SER A 147 -9.00 8.95 -7.74
CA SER A 147 -9.05 7.50 -7.74
C SER A 147 -7.86 6.91 -8.50
N PRO A 148 -7.10 5.98 -7.89
CA PRO A 148 -6.07 5.22 -8.62
C PRO A 148 -6.65 4.41 -9.78
N ASP A 149 -7.85 3.89 -9.62
CA ASP A 149 -8.53 3.11 -10.67
C ASP A 149 -8.86 3.96 -11.90
N TYR A 150 -9.14 5.27 -11.71
CA TYR A 150 -9.40 6.18 -12.83
C TYR A 150 -8.26 6.21 -13.83
N ILE A 151 -7.04 6.23 -13.37
CA ILE A 151 -5.86 6.31 -14.24
C ILE A 151 -5.79 5.05 -15.11
N LEU A 152 -5.87 3.86 -14.51
CA LEU A 152 -5.84 2.60 -15.25
C LEU A 152 -6.97 2.48 -16.27
N VAL A 153 -8.20 2.72 -15.81
CA VAL A 153 -9.40 2.57 -16.64
C VAL A 153 -9.41 3.60 -17.78
N SER A 154 -9.07 4.87 -17.50
CA SER A 154 -9.03 5.93 -18.53
C SER A 154 -7.97 5.70 -19.61
N GLN A 155 -6.91 5.01 -19.26
CA GLN A 155 -5.84 4.66 -20.20
C GLN A 155 -6.22 3.50 -21.08
N ALA A 156 -6.94 2.55 -20.54
CA ALA A 156 -7.27 1.30 -21.21
C ALA A 156 -8.54 1.36 -22.04
N LEU A 157 -9.61 1.93 -21.49
CA LEU A 157 -10.91 1.94 -22.16
C LEU A 157 -11.03 3.09 -23.16
N GLU A 158 -11.65 2.79 -24.31
CA GLU A 158 -12.06 3.78 -25.30
C GLU A 158 -13.25 4.60 -24.79
N THR A 159 -14.16 3.94 -24.06
CA THR A 159 -15.36 4.58 -23.47
C THR A 159 -15.58 4.09 -22.03
N TRP A 160 -16.12 4.94 -21.18
CA TRP A 160 -16.51 4.62 -19.78
C TRP A 160 -17.85 3.87 -19.71
N ASP A 161 -18.12 3.03 -20.68
CA ASP A 161 -19.34 2.24 -20.79
C ASP A 161 -19.05 0.94 -21.56
N PHE A 162 -20.02 0.02 -21.55
CA PHE A 162 -19.93 -1.26 -22.23
C PHE A 162 -21.27 -1.63 -22.90
N GLU A 163 -21.22 -2.50 -23.88
CA GLU A 163 -22.39 -3.04 -24.56
C GLU A 163 -22.91 -4.29 -23.82
N GLY A 164 -24.21 -4.48 -23.78
CA GLY A 164 -24.86 -5.65 -23.15
C GLY A 164 -25.49 -5.34 -21.80
N PRO A 165 -25.83 -6.34 -20.95
CA PRO A 165 -25.57 -7.75 -21.21
C PRO A 165 -26.48 -8.37 -22.28
N ASP A 166 -26.02 -9.42 -22.93
CA ASP A 166 -26.80 -10.26 -23.81
C ASP A 166 -27.51 -11.40 -23.03
N ASN A 167 -28.12 -12.36 -23.77
CA ASN A 167 -28.83 -13.50 -23.17
C ASN A 167 -27.91 -14.45 -22.36
N ASN A 168 -26.61 -14.37 -22.55
CA ASN A 168 -25.61 -15.17 -21.82
C ASN A 168 -25.00 -14.39 -20.64
N ASN A 169 -25.51 -13.21 -20.31
CA ASN A 169 -24.92 -12.24 -19.39
C ASN A 169 -23.54 -11.75 -19.84
N GLU A 170 -23.27 -11.76 -21.14
CA GLU A 170 -22.01 -11.28 -21.68
C GLU A 170 -22.10 -9.79 -22.00
N ILE A 171 -21.09 -9.06 -21.54
CA ILE A 171 -20.88 -7.64 -21.82
C ILE A 171 -19.64 -7.47 -22.68
N LYS A 172 -19.55 -6.33 -23.37
CA LYS A 172 -18.43 -6.03 -24.25
C LYS A 172 -17.85 -4.67 -23.90
N PHE A 173 -16.62 -4.69 -23.41
CA PHE A 173 -15.82 -3.49 -23.24
C PHE A 173 -15.06 -3.17 -24.51
N ARG A 174 -14.91 -1.89 -24.81
CA ARG A 174 -14.03 -1.40 -25.87
C ARG A 174 -12.75 -0.86 -25.24
N PHE A 175 -11.68 -1.59 -25.45
CA PHE A 175 -10.33 -1.15 -25.13
C PHE A 175 -9.76 -0.35 -26.29
N LYS A 176 -8.79 0.53 -26.02
CA LYS A 176 -8.13 1.32 -27.06
C LYS A 176 -7.42 0.39 -28.06
N PRO A 177 -7.61 0.59 -29.37
CA PRO A 177 -7.11 -0.33 -30.38
C PRO A 177 -5.66 -0.10 -30.81
N ASP A 178 -4.94 0.77 -30.08
CA ASP A 178 -3.58 1.19 -30.41
C ASP A 178 -2.52 0.12 -30.16
N ARG A 179 -2.91 -1.04 -29.62
CA ARG A 179 -2.03 -2.14 -29.28
C ARG A 179 -2.77 -3.47 -29.08
N GLU A 180 -2.00 -4.53 -28.89
CA GLU A 180 -2.48 -5.85 -28.51
C GLU A 180 -2.56 -5.97 -26.98
N TRP A 181 -3.74 -6.33 -26.47
CA TRP A 181 -4.01 -6.49 -25.05
C TRP A 181 -3.82 -7.94 -24.61
N LYS A 182 -3.08 -8.13 -23.50
CA LYS A 182 -2.97 -9.44 -22.85
C LYS A 182 -4.09 -9.62 -21.82
N VAL A 183 -4.44 -10.89 -21.56
CA VAL A 183 -5.51 -11.25 -20.63
C VAL A 183 -5.26 -10.69 -19.22
N ASP A 184 -4.03 -10.82 -18.70
CA ASP A 184 -3.70 -10.34 -17.36
C ASP A 184 -3.72 -8.81 -17.26
N GLU A 185 -3.36 -8.10 -18.33
CA GLU A 185 -3.48 -6.63 -18.38
C GLU A 185 -4.94 -6.18 -18.36
N ILE A 186 -5.80 -6.91 -19.08
CA ILE A 186 -7.26 -6.66 -19.08
C ILE A 186 -7.82 -6.92 -17.69
N LYS A 187 -7.44 -8.04 -17.06
CA LYS A 187 -7.88 -8.39 -15.73
C LYS A 187 -7.41 -7.38 -14.68
N ASP A 188 -6.18 -6.87 -14.80
CA ASP A 188 -5.66 -5.81 -13.92
C ASP A 188 -6.49 -4.53 -14.04
N VAL A 189 -6.72 -4.06 -15.26
CA VAL A 189 -7.55 -2.86 -15.53
C VAL A 189 -8.95 -2.99 -14.93
N LEU A 190 -9.54 -4.17 -14.96
CA LEU A 190 -10.91 -4.44 -14.53
C LEU A 190 -11.00 -5.04 -13.11
N SER A 191 -9.92 -4.99 -12.34
CA SER A 191 -9.87 -5.48 -10.95
C SER A 191 -10.36 -4.47 -9.90
N PHE A 192 -10.80 -3.27 -10.32
CA PHE A 192 -11.39 -2.31 -9.40
C PHE A 192 -12.60 -2.91 -8.68
N LYS A 193 -12.76 -2.56 -7.40
CA LYS A 193 -13.85 -3.10 -6.57
C LYS A 193 -15.20 -2.53 -7.00
N ILE A 194 -16.24 -3.35 -6.98
CA ILE A 194 -17.58 -2.96 -7.46
C ILE A 194 -18.47 -2.61 -6.28
N LEU A 195 -19.22 -1.51 -6.42
CA LEU A 195 -20.20 -1.01 -5.47
C LEU A 195 -21.62 -1.26 -5.98
N PRO A 196 -22.61 -1.43 -5.09
CA PRO A 196 -24.00 -1.58 -5.49
C PRO A 196 -24.56 -0.26 -6.06
N HIS A 197 -25.40 -0.34 -7.08
CA HIS A 197 -25.91 0.84 -7.82
C HIS A 197 -26.81 1.77 -6.99
N ASP A 198 -27.33 1.31 -5.86
CA ASP A 198 -28.11 2.10 -4.90
C ASP A 198 -27.28 2.70 -3.77
N ALA A 199 -25.95 2.49 -3.78
CA ALA A 199 -25.08 3.19 -2.87
C ALA A 199 -25.06 4.70 -3.15
N GLU A 200 -24.79 5.50 -2.12
CA GLU A 200 -24.53 6.92 -2.30
C GLU A 200 -23.17 7.13 -3.00
N LEU A 201 -23.13 8.07 -3.95
CA LEU A 201 -21.90 8.36 -4.71
C LEU A 201 -20.76 8.88 -3.83
N ALA A 202 -21.10 9.54 -2.72
CA ALA A 202 -20.14 10.12 -1.77
C ALA A 202 -20.50 9.73 -0.33
N ALA A 203 -20.65 8.44 -0.07
CA ALA A 203 -20.82 7.95 1.29
C ALA A 203 -19.55 8.16 2.13
N ALA A 204 -19.74 8.34 3.43
CA ALA A 204 -18.61 8.45 4.37
C ALA A 204 -17.83 7.13 4.51
N SER A 205 -18.48 6.00 4.29
CA SER A 205 -17.93 4.66 4.29
C SER A 205 -18.87 3.72 3.54
N TYR A 206 -18.33 2.72 2.85
CA TYR A 206 -19.10 1.70 2.15
C TYR A 206 -18.95 0.37 2.90
N GLU A 207 -20.07 -0.25 3.23
CA GLU A 207 -20.09 -1.46 4.05
C GLU A 207 -20.76 -2.66 3.36
N THR A 208 -21.35 -2.44 2.18
CA THR A 208 -22.05 -3.48 1.43
C THR A 208 -21.27 -3.86 0.18
N GLY A 209 -20.77 -5.07 0.14
CA GLY A 209 -20.04 -5.67 -0.98
C GLY A 209 -20.56 -7.06 -1.33
N THR A 210 -19.74 -7.82 -2.02
CA THR A 210 -19.95 -9.23 -2.39
C THR A 210 -18.84 -10.13 -1.88
N GLY A 211 -17.87 -9.58 -1.15
CA GLY A 211 -16.67 -10.25 -0.71
C GLY A 211 -16.87 -11.33 0.36
N PRO A 212 -15.76 -11.93 0.84
CA PRO A 212 -15.82 -13.11 1.72
C PRO A 212 -16.40 -12.86 3.11
N TYR A 213 -16.46 -11.61 3.55
CA TYR A 213 -17.08 -11.26 4.83
C TYR A 213 -18.04 -10.10 4.67
N LEU A 214 -19.08 -10.07 5.48
CA LEU A 214 -20.14 -9.06 5.47
C LEU A 214 -20.26 -8.36 6.82
N THR A 215 -20.71 -7.10 6.80
CA THR A 215 -21.14 -6.38 8.00
C THR A 215 -22.65 -6.50 8.16
N VAL A 216 -23.14 -6.27 9.38
CA VAL A 216 -24.57 -6.17 9.68
C VAL A 216 -24.88 -4.74 10.04
N PRO A 217 -25.61 -4.00 9.21
CA PRO A 217 -26.16 -2.70 9.61
C PRO A 217 -27.46 -2.87 10.41
N PRO A 218 -27.67 -2.09 11.44
CA PRO A 218 -26.63 -1.46 12.25
C PRO A 218 -26.01 -2.49 13.17
N ALA A 219 -24.76 -2.80 12.99
CA ALA A 219 -24.02 -3.51 14.00
C ALA A 219 -24.08 -2.64 15.27
N SER A 220 -25.03 -2.90 16.14
CA SER A 220 -24.96 -2.50 17.53
C SER A 220 -24.43 -3.71 18.29
N PRO A 221 -23.13 -3.98 18.21
CA PRO A 221 -22.56 -4.97 19.08
C PRO A 221 -22.68 -4.40 20.49
N PRO A 222 -22.95 -5.23 21.49
CA PRO A 222 -22.93 -4.79 22.88
C PRO A 222 -21.61 -4.12 23.29
N ASN A 223 -20.57 -4.15 22.44
CA ASN A 223 -19.19 -3.75 22.75
C ASN A 223 -18.52 -2.82 21.74
N ASP A 224 -19.21 -2.08 20.88
CA ASP A 224 -18.62 -1.10 19.93
C ASP A 224 -17.44 -1.62 19.03
N VAL A 225 -17.26 -2.93 18.95
CA VAL A 225 -16.21 -3.53 18.12
C VAL A 225 -16.79 -3.87 16.76
N PRO A 226 -16.33 -3.25 15.65
CA PRO A 226 -16.75 -3.63 14.32
C PRO A 226 -16.40 -5.10 14.06
N ARG A 227 -17.41 -5.90 13.68
CA ARG A 227 -17.24 -7.31 13.34
C ARG A 227 -17.77 -7.58 11.95
N PHE A 228 -16.98 -8.32 11.19
CA PHE A 228 -17.40 -8.86 9.91
C PHE A 228 -17.68 -10.36 10.08
N TYR A 229 -18.71 -10.83 9.40
CA TYR A 229 -19.19 -12.20 9.47
C TYR A 229 -18.91 -12.91 8.15
N HIS A 230 -18.54 -14.17 8.22
CA HIS A 230 -18.33 -14.99 7.03
C HIS A 230 -19.57 -14.94 6.11
N ASN A 231 -19.36 -14.63 4.84
CA ASN A 231 -20.40 -14.67 3.82
C ASN A 231 -20.71 -16.14 3.48
N PRO A 232 -21.92 -16.67 3.72
CA PRO A 232 -22.24 -18.08 3.50
C PRO A 232 -22.18 -18.49 2.02
N ALA A 233 -22.12 -17.54 1.09
CA ALA A 233 -21.92 -17.82 -0.32
C ALA A 233 -20.45 -18.09 -0.69
N GLU A 234 -19.52 -17.78 0.22
CA GLU A 234 -18.08 -17.91 0.01
C GLU A 234 -17.50 -19.07 0.83
N ALA A 235 -16.33 -19.55 0.42
CA ALA A 235 -15.67 -20.67 1.07
C ALA A 235 -14.56 -20.20 2.00
N ALA A 236 -14.89 -19.68 3.18
CA ALA A 236 -13.90 -19.34 4.21
C ALA A 236 -14.06 -20.24 5.44
N GLU A 237 -12.93 -20.68 6.02
CA GLU A 237 -12.94 -21.52 7.23
C GLU A 237 -13.16 -20.67 8.48
N LEU A 238 -12.54 -19.49 8.55
CA LEU A 238 -12.67 -18.57 9.67
C LEU A 238 -13.97 -17.77 9.58
N LYS A 239 -14.69 -17.64 10.68
CA LYS A 239 -16.07 -17.12 10.66
C LYS A 239 -16.17 -15.64 10.95
N PHE A 240 -15.18 -15.06 11.65
CA PHE A 240 -15.26 -13.70 12.15
C PHE A 240 -13.98 -12.92 11.89
N VAL A 241 -14.15 -11.65 11.51
CA VAL A 241 -13.07 -10.66 11.51
C VAL A 241 -13.46 -9.53 12.45
N ASP A 242 -12.75 -9.42 13.57
CA ASP A 242 -12.97 -8.43 14.61
C ASP A 242 -11.96 -7.31 14.53
N LEU A 243 -12.40 -6.06 14.39
CA LEU A 243 -11.54 -4.89 14.45
C LEU A 243 -11.53 -4.35 15.88
N LYS A 244 -10.44 -4.54 16.60
CA LYS A 244 -10.34 -4.20 18.02
C LYS A 244 -9.71 -2.82 18.24
N PRO A 245 -10.46 -1.83 18.77
CA PRO A 245 -9.93 -0.50 19.04
C PRO A 245 -9.06 -0.47 20.29
N PHE A 246 -7.96 0.28 20.24
CA PHE A 246 -7.08 0.56 21.38
C PHE A 246 -6.86 2.06 21.54
N VAL A 247 -6.90 2.52 22.78
CA VAL A 247 -6.68 3.92 23.14
C VAL A 247 -5.20 4.18 23.47
N ASP A 248 -4.53 3.17 24.04
CA ASP A 248 -3.17 3.29 24.55
C ASP A 248 -2.35 2.01 24.36
N ASN A 249 -1.02 2.19 24.36
CA ASN A 249 -0.06 1.12 24.21
C ASN A 249 -0.08 0.09 25.37
N SER A 250 -0.43 0.49 26.58
CA SER A 250 -0.41 -0.41 27.75
C SER A 250 -1.47 -1.49 27.63
N THR A 251 -2.70 -1.08 27.29
CA THR A 251 -3.82 -2.00 27.06
C THR A 251 -3.54 -2.90 25.86
N PHE A 252 -3.05 -2.31 24.76
CA PHE A 252 -2.65 -3.06 23.56
C PHE A 252 -1.59 -4.13 23.89
N THR A 253 -0.53 -3.75 24.59
CA THR A 253 0.57 -4.67 24.97
C THR A 253 0.06 -5.81 25.85
N THR A 254 -0.87 -5.53 26.76
CA THR A 254 -1.46 -6.54 27.64
C THR A 254 -2.29 -7.55 26.85
N GLU A 255 -3.13 -7.09 25.94
CA GLU A 255 -3.96 -7.94 25.09
C GLU A 255 -3.12 -8.77 24.12
N LEU A 256 -2.02 -8.20 23.61
CA LEU A 256 -1.08 -8.90 22.74
C LEU A 256 -0.36 -10.04 23.50
N LYS A 257 0.13 -9.79 24.72
CA LYS A 257 0.76 -10.81 25.58
C LYS A 257 -0.20 -11.93 25.98
N ASN A 258 -1.47 -11.62 26.10
CA ASN A 258 -2.51 -12.59 26.42
C ASN A 258 -3.03 -13.34 25.18
N THR A 259 -2.42 -13.11 24.01
CA THR A 259 -2.86 -13.68 22.71
C THR A 259 -4.31 -13.40 22.34
N ASN A 260 -4.87 -12.29 22.85
CA ASN A 260 -6.23 -11.81 22.53
C ASN A 260 -6.28 -10.96 21.25
N ILE A 261 -5.15 -10.82 20.57
CA ILE A 261 -4.95 -10.27 19.23
C ILE A 261 -4.19 -11.37 18.49
N ASN A 262 -4.69 -11.82 17.37
CA ASN A 262 -4.06 -12.92 16.65
C ASN A 262 -3.54 -12.57 15.26
N VAL A 263 -3.84 -11.36 14.76
CA VAL A 263 -3.32 -10.83 13.49
C VAL A 263 -2.87 -9.38 13.67
N LEU A 264 -1.61 -9.11 13.34
CA LEU A 264 -1.04 -7.76 13.31
C LEU A 264 -0.58 -7.46 11.89
N LEU A 265 -1.36 -6.70 11.16
CA LEU A 265 -1.00 -6.20 9.82
C LEU A 265 -0.15 -4.94 9.90
N GLU A 266 -0.23 -4.25 11.03
CA GLU A 266 0.46 -3.02 11.38
C GLU A 266 0.76 -3.00 12.87
N THR A 267 1.68 -2.14 13.27
CA THR A 267 2.05 -1.94 14.67
C THR A 267 1.51 -0.59 15.17
N PRO A 268 0.24 -0.51 15.57
CA PRO A 268 -0.44 0.76 15.79
C PRO A 268 0.20 1.65 16.86
N PHE A 269 0.93 1.06 17.82
CA PHE A 269 1.61 1.77 18.90
C PHE A 269 3.14 1.62 18.86
N GLY A 270 3.67 1.33 17.68
CA GLY A 270 5.09 1.13 17.49
C GLY A 270 5.50 -0.33 17.59
N ALA A 271 6.80 -0.57 17.69
CA ALA A 271 7.36 -1.89 17.53
C ALA A 271 6.84 -2.92 18.52
N VAL A 272 6.40 -4.03 17.99
CA VAL A 272 5.91 -5.18 18.77
C VAL A 272 6.98 -6.25 18.95
N SER A 273 8.08 -6.22 18.18
CA SER A 273 9.11 -7.24 18.27
C SER A 273 9.74 -7.39 19.66
N PRO A 274 9.89 -6.34 20.51
CA PRO A 274 10.31 -6.52 21.90
C PRO A 274 9.30 -7.29 22.75
N ILE A 275 8.04 -7.29 22.34
CA ILE A 275 6.95 -7.97 23.04
C ILE A 275 6.83 -9.41 22.52
N LEU A 276 7.02 -9.60 21.21
CA LEU A 276 6.84 -10.86 20.49
C LEU A 276 8.15 -11.61 20.24
N GLY A 277 9.31 -11.01 20.48
CA GLY A 277 10.61 -11.49 20.03
C GLY A 277 11.02 -12.88 20.49
N ASP A 278 10.45 -13.37 21.62
CA ASP A 278 10.64 -14.73 22.11
C ASP A 278 9.28 -15.46 22.29
N ALA A 279 8.19 -14.90 21.73
CA ALA A 279 6.89 -15.50 21.89
C ALA A 279 6.70 -16.67 20.93
N GLU A 280 6.65 -17.88 21.47
CA GLU A 280 6.30 -19.10 20.73
C GLU A 280 4.86 -19.06 20.17
N ASP A 281 4.06 -18.08 20.61
CA ASP A 281 2.65 -17.95 20.24
C ASP A 281 2.41 -17.22 18.90
N TYR A 282 3.48 -16.63 18.28
CA TYR A 282 3.36 -15.89 17.02
C TYR A 282 4.42 -16.30 16.02
N PHE A 283 4.05 -16.29 14.75
CA PHE A 283 4.99 -16.37 13.63
C PHE A 283 4.87 -15.13 12.76
N THR A 284 5.91 -14.88 12.00
CA THR A 284 6.02 -13.72 11.14
C THR A 284 5.87 -14.10 9.67
N LYS A 285 5.14 -13.30 8.93
CA LYS A 285 5.16 -13.31 7.47
C LYS A 285 5.70 -11.99 6.99
N SER A 286 6.61 -12.02 6.03
CA SER A 286 7.22 -10.83 5.45
C SER A 286 7.33 -10.95 3.94
N ASN A 287 7.31 -9.80 3.29
CA ASN A 287 7.70 -9.64 1.91
C ASN A 287 8.36 -8.27 1.75
N ILE A 288 9.10 -8.05 0.66
CA ILE A 288 9.56 -6.72 0.33
C ILE A 288 8.33 -5.89 -0.04
N ALA A 289 8.11 -4.77 0.66
CA ALA A 289 7.07 -3.84 0.31
C ALA A 289 7.45 -3.06 -0.95
N THR A 290 6.45 -2.59 -1.69
CA THR A 290 6.64 -1.60 -2.75
C THR A 290 7.00 -0.22 -2.18
N THR A 291 6.81 -0.01 -0.88
CA THR A 291 7.23 1.20 -0.15
C THR A 291 8.75 1.27 -0.03
N PHE A 292 9.31 2.41 -0.37
CA PHE A 292 10.76 2.64 -0.23
C PHE A 292 11.08 4.07 0.18
N PHE A 293 12.23 4.25 0.83
CA PHE A 293 12.76 5.57 1.16
C PHE A 293 13.52 6.19 -0.02
N ALA A 294 13.25 7.48 -0.23
CA ALA A 294 14.02 8.32 -1.12
C ALA A 294 14.30 9.69 -0.47
N VAL A 295 15.41 10.31 -0.84
CA VAL A 295 15.71 11.71 -0.55
C VAL A 295 15.65 12.48 -1.86
N LEU A 296 14.60 13.29 -2.05
CA LEU A 296 14.36 14.04 -3.26
C LEU A 296 15.00 15.44 -3.15
N PHE A 297 15.61 15.92 -4.22
CA PHE A 297 16.42 17.13 -4.22
C PHE A 297 15.64 18.33 -4.75
N ASN A 298 15.74 19.45 -4.08
CA ASN A 298 15.14 20.71 -4.50
C ASN A 298 15.96 21.36 -5.61
N THR A 299 15.46 21.35 -6.84
CA THR A 299 16.16 21.85 -8.03
C THR A 299 16.33 23.37 -8.04
N GLN A 300 15.55 24.11 -7.24
CA GLN A 300 15.68 25.56 -7.10
C GLN A 300 16.83 25.96 -6.17
N ARG A 301 17.30 25.03 -5.31
CA ARG A 301 18.35 25.30 -4.31
C ARG A 301 19.67 24.61 -4.62
N LEU A 302 19.61 23.46 -5.26
CA LEU A 302 20.77 22.67 -5.65
C LEU A 302 20.88 22.58 -7.16
N ASN A 303 22.01 22.99 -7.72
CA ASN A 303 22.30 22.77 -9.13
C ASN A 303 22.59 21.29 -9.41
N ARG A 304 22.67 20.89 -10.68
CA ARG A 304 22.84 19.49 -11.09
C ARG A 304 24.11 18.84 -10.53
N GLU A 305 25.22 19.58 -10.52
CA GLU A 305 26.48 19.07 -9.99
C GLU A 305 26.37 18.79 -8.48
N GLN A 306 25.80 19.72 -7.72
CA GLN A 306 25.54 19.54 -6.29
C GLN A 306 24.61 18.36 -6.02
N ARG A 307 23.56 18.18 -6.84
CA ARG A 307 22.65 17.05 -6.71
C ARG A 307 23.34 15.71 -6.98
N ASN A 308 24.23 15.65 -7.98
CA ASN A 308 25.02 14.46 -8.25
C ASN A 308 25.97 14.12 -7.09
N GLU A 309 26.66 15.11 -6.54
CA GLU A 309 27.57 14.89 -5.41
C GLU A 309 26.80 14.54 -4.12
N LEU A 310 25.63 15.13 -3.91
CA LEU A 310 24.75 14.76 -2.80
C LEU A 310 24.24 13.32 -2.92
N ARG A 311 23.89 12.88 -4.15
CA ARG A 311 23.52 11.47 -4.42
C ARG A 311 24.64 10.50 -4.08
N LYS A 312 25.89 10.85 -4.37
CA LYS A 312 27.05 10.03 -3.98
C LYS A 312 27.26 10.03 -2.46
N LEU A 313 27.04 11.16 -1.80
CA LEU A 313 27.17 11.29 -0.35
C LEU A 313 26.12 10.45 0.39
N LEU A 314 24.88 10.41 -0.12
CA LEU A 314 23.77 9.62 0.43
C LEU A 314 23.85 8.17 -0.09
N ASP A 315 24.86 7.43 0.36
CA ASP A 315 25.05 6.04 -0.03
C ASP A 315 23.94 5.14 0.51
N ASN A 316 23.12 4.56 -0.39
CA ASN A 316 21.96 3.75 -0.04
C ASN A 316 22.34 2.51 0.78
N LYS A 317 23.45 1.85 0.43
CA LYS A 317 23.91 0.66 1.16
C LYS A 317 24.35 1.00 2.58
N VAL A 318 25.12 2.08 2.74
CA VAL A 318 25.57 2.54 4.05
C VAL A 318 24.38 2.94 4.94
N ILE A 319 23.42 3.67 4.38
CA ILE A 319 22.21 4.09 5.09
C ILE A 319 21.35 2.87 5.45
N MET A 320 21.12 1.96 4.51
CA MET A 320 20.36 0.74 4.74
C MET A 320 21.02 -0.16 5.79
N ASP A 321 22.34 -0.35 5.69
CA ASP A 321 23.10 -1.11 6.68
C ASP A 321 22.96 -0.52 8.09
N ARG A 322 22.96 0.82 8.18
CA ARG A 322 22.78 1.50 9.46
C ARG A 322 21.35 1.34 10.00
N PHE A 323 20.37 1.49 9.15
CA PHE A 323 18.95 1.36 9.48
C PHE A 323 18.60 -0.05 9.99
N TYR A 324 19.10 -1.09 9.35
CA TYR A 324 18.80 -2.48 9.75
C TYR A 324 19.72 -3.03 10.85
N LYS A 325 20.94 -2.49 11.01
CA LYS A 325 21.91 -2.94 12.01
C LYS A 325 21.92 -2.09 13.29
N ALA A 326 21.18 -1.00 13.33
CA ALA A 326 21.25 -0.03 14.44
C ALA A 326 20.68 -0.54 15.76
N GLY A 327 20.41 -1.84 15.88
CA GLY A 327 20.11 -2.47 17.17
C GLY A 327 18.95 -1.83 17.93
N THR A 328 18.00 -1.18 17.23
CA THR A 328 16.77 -0.84 17.87
C THR A 328 16.09 -2.13 18.28
N PRO A 329 15.35 -2.14 19.39
CA PRO A 329 14.60 -3.31 19.85
C PRO A 329 13.60 -3.83 18.79
N GLN A 330 13.31 -3.04 17.80
CA GLN A 330 12.51 -3.39 16.65
C GLN A 330 13.26 -4.23 15.65
N GLN A 331 14.46 -4.61 16.03
CA GLN A 331 15.33 -5.46 15.23
C GLN A 331 14.62 -5.96 13.99
N ARG A 332 14.60 -5.12 13.00
CA ARG A 332 14.33 -5.52 11.64
C ARG A 332 15.48 -6.43 11.29
N ASN A 333 15.45 -7.59 11.92
CA ASN A 333 16.43 -8.60 11.66
C ASN A 333 16.10 -9.07 10.26
N ILE A 334 16.84 -8.56 9.28
CA ILE A 334 16.75 -9.05 7.91
C ILE A 334 16.88 -10.57 7.87
N GLU A 335 17.51 -11.16 8.87
CA GLU A 335 17.57 -12.61 9.00
C GLU A 335 16.21 -13.25 9.27
N ASP A 336 15.29 -12.57 9.95
CA ASP A 336 13.92 -13.01 10.12
C ASP A 336 13.12 -12.93 8.79
N TYR A 337 13.59 -12.09 7.86
CA TYR A 337 13.06 -12.02 6.50
C TYR A 337 13.68 -13.04 5.54
N LYS A 338 14.73 -13.75 5.92
CA LYS A 338 15.37 -14.79 5.11
C LYS A 338 14.53 -16.03 4.86
N GLY A 339 13.44 -16.22 5.58
CA GLY A 339 12.44 -17.25 5.27
C GLY A 339 11.74 -17.04 3.92
N ASN A 340 11.75 -15.82 3.41
CA ASN A 340 11.32 -15.46 2.06
C ASN A 340 12.58 -15.38 1.17
N LYS A 341 12.45 -15.76 -0.07
CA LYS A 341 13.52 -15.92 -1.10
C LYS A 341 14.37 -14.67 -1.39
N ASN A 342 14.18 -13.57 -0.65
CA ASN A 342 14.78 -12.28 -0.92
C ASN A 342 16.15 -12.16 -0.26
N ASN A 343 17.14 -11.81 -1.05
CA ASN A 343 18.47 -11.46 -0.55
C ASN A 343 18.45 -10.05 0.04
N TYR A 344 19.38 -9.77 0.96
CA TYR A 344 19.56 -8.44 1.55
C TYR A 344 19.73 -7.32 0.49
N SER A 345 20.43 -7.62 -0.61
CA SER A 345 20.62 -6.72 -1.74
C SER A 345 19.33 -6.33 -2.44
N ASP A 346 18.29 -7.14 -2.35
CA ASP A 346 17.03 -6.92 -3.04
C ASP A 346 16.22 -5.76 -2.42
N TYR A 347 16.58 -5.35 -1.20
CA TYR A 347 16.01 -4.16 -0.56
C TYR A 347 16.64 -2.86 -1.05
N LEU A 348 17.82 -2.88 -1.67
CA LEU A 348 18.47 -1.69 -2.18
C LEU A 348 17.77 -1.16 -3.42
N ASN A 349 17.53 0.14 -3.44
CA ASN A 349 16.98 0.82 -4.60
C ASN A 349 18.02 1.78 -5.20
N TYR A 350 17.98 1.91 -6.51
CA TYR A 350 18.89 2.74 -7.28
C TYR A 350 18.18 3.71 -8.20
N SER A 351 16.87 3.57 -8.32
CA SER A 351 16.04 4.33 -9.23
C SER A 351 14.68 4.68 -8.64
N VAL A 352 13.86 5.35 -9.42
CA VAL A 352 12.45 5.61 -9.10
C VAL A 352 11.62 4.34 -8.97
N PHE A 353 12.12 3.22 -9.48
CA PHE A 353 11.46 1.92 -9.35
C PHE A 353 12.12 1.13 -8.22
N PRO A 354 11.37 0.68 -7.23
CA PRO A 354 11.89 -0.25 -6.23
C PRO A 354 12.22 -1.58 -6.91
N SER A 355 13.28 -2.23 -6.41
CA SER A 355 13.69 -3.57 -6.87
C SER A 355 12.61 -4.64 -6.71
N SER A 356 11.66 -4.40 -5.79
CA SER A 356 10.48 -5.26 -5.56
C SER A 356 9.29 -4.91 -6.46
N SER A 357 9.44 -4.00 -7.41
CA SER A 357 8.35 -3.59 -8.29
C SER A 357 7.92 -4.73 -9.22
N TYR A 358 6.63 -4.97 -9.32
CA TYR A 358 6.01 -5.91 -10.26
C TYR A 358 6.49 -5.72 -11.70
N TYR A 359 6.80 -4.48 -12.11
CA TYR A 359 7.28 -4.17 -13.44
C TYR A 359 8.76 -4.45 -13.66
N VAL A 360 9.50 -4.75 -12.60
CA VAL A 360 10.95 -5.01 -12.63
C VAL A 360 11.25 -6.51 -12.58
N GLU A 361 10.28 -7.35 -12.24
CA GLU A 361 10.51 -8.77 -11.91
C GLU A 361 11.06 -9.62 -13.05
N GLU A 362 10.89 -9.23 -14.30
CA GLU A 362 11.22 -10.15 -15.39
C GLU A 362 12.44 -9.79 -16.22
N GLU A 363 13.32 -8.87 -15.92
CA GLU A 363 14.55 -8.65 -16.73
C GLU A 363 15.06 -7.21 -16.78
N ILE A 364 14.44 -6.24 -16.10
CA ILE A 364 15.09 -4.96 -15.98
C ILE A 364 16.22 -5.10 -14.93
N VAL A 365 17.39 -5.45 -15.42
CA VAL A 365 18.61 -5.20 -14.65
C VAL A 365 18.78 -3.69 -14.58
N LEU A 366 18.17 -3.08 -13.56
CA LEU A 366 18.45 -1.68 -13.25
C LEU A 366 19.95 -1.58 -13.01
N PRO A 367 20.67 -0.71 -13.73
CA PRO A 367 22.11 -0.65 -13.62
C PRO A 367 22.48 -0.34 -12.17
N ILE A 368 23.24 -1.21 -11.55
CA ILE A 368 23.87 -0.94 -10.27
C ILE A 368 24.77 0.27 -10.48
N ARG A 369 24.39 1.40 -9.91
CA ARG A 369 25.18 2.63 -10.02
C ARG A 369 26.44 2.45 -9.17
N GLU A 370 27.60 2.39 -9.81
CA GLU A 370 28.84 2.57 -9.09
C GLU A 370 28.88 3.98 -8.53
N LYS A 371 28.76 4.08 -7.20
CA LYS A 371 28.85 5.35 -6.51
C LYS A 371 30.32 5.72 -6.33
N GLY A 372 30.74 6.78 -6.99
CA GLY A 372 32.06 7.38 -6.78
C GLY A 372 32.16 8.08 -5.41
N THR A 373 33.38 8.41 -5.00
CA THR A 373 33.62 9.25 -3.82
C THR A 373 33.03 10.66 -4.08
N PRO A 374 32.19 11.20 -3.15
CA PRO A 374 31.62 12.53 -3.33
C PRO A 374 32.70 13.63 -3.24
N ASP A 375 32.61 14.62 -4.11
CA ASP A 375 33.38 15.84 -3.98
C ASP A 375 32.65 16.81 -3.02
N LEU A 376 33.12 16.85 -1.78
CA LEU A 376 32.52 17.68 -0.75
C LEU A 376 32.73 19.19 -0.96
N SER A 377 33.66 19.59 -1.85
CA SER A 377 33.91 21.00 -2.14
C SER A 377 32.81 21.63 -3.00
N VAL A 378 32.11 20.84 -3.79
CA VAL A 378 30.97 21.25 -4.61
C VAL A 378 29.71 21.45 -3.76
N LEU A 379 29.58 20.70 -2.66
CA LEU A 379 28.40 20.72 -1.81
C LEU A 379 28.36 21.97 -0.90
N PRO A 380 27.16 22.50 -0.62
CA PRO A 380 26.99 23.53 0.41
C PRO A 380 27.59 23.12 1.76
N ASP A 381 27.97 24.10 2.59
CA ASP A 381 28.51 23.81 3.92
C ASP A 381 27.51 23.09 4.83
N SER A 382 26.23 23.33 4.62
CA SER A 382 25.14 22.63 5.31
C SER A 382 23.99 22.38 4.35
N ILE A 383 23.56 21.12 4.28
CA ILE A 383 22.44 20.65 3.46
C ILE A 383 21.28 20.33 4.41
N ARG A 384 20.19 21.05 4.22
CA ARG A 384 18.96 20.86 5.01
C ARG A 384 18.07 19.82 4.38
N ILE A 385 17.95 18.65 5.02
CA ILE A 385 17.00 17.61 4.66
C ILE A 385 15.80 17.70 5.60
N VAL A 386 14.58 17.73 5.07
CA VAL A 386 13.37 17.77 5.87
C VAL A 386 12.54 16.50 5.65
N ALA A 387 11.66 16.18 6.61
CA ALA A 387 10.67 15.13 6.47
C ALA A 387 9.35 15.57 7.10
N THR A 388 8.21 15.15 6.54
CA THR A 388 6.94 15.14 7.27
C THR A 388 6.85 13.85 8.04
N MET A 389 6.44 13.94 9.32
CA MET A 389 6.15 12.75 10.10
C MET A 389 4.82 12.17 9.63
N ASN A 390 4.86 11.21 8.73
CA ASN A 390 3.70 10.42 8.35
C ASN A 390 3.37 9.44 9.48
N PHE A 391 2.09 9.28 9.82
CA PHE A 391 1.67 8.33 10.86
C PHE A 391 2.01 6.87 10.49
N GLN A 392 1.94 6.53 9.23
CA GLN A 392 2.21 5.17 8.74
C GLN A 392 3.63 4.69 9.00
N HIS A 393 4.63 5.56 8.85
CA HIS A 393 6.05 5.20 8.95
C HIS A 393 6.76 6.08 9.97
N ARG A 394 6.06 6.44 11.04
CA ARG A 394 6.56 7.42 12.01
C ARG A 394 7.88 7.03 12.65
N GLU A 395 8.02 5.75 13.01
CA GLU A 395 9.24 5.24 13.64
C GLU A 395 10.38 5.20 12.65
N GLU A 396 10.09 4.70 11.46
CA GLU A 396 11.05 4.62 10.36
C GLU A 396 11.58 6.00 9.97
N TYR A 397 10.70 7.01 9.88
CA TYR A 397 11.12 8.39 9.65
C TYR A 397 11.99 8.91 10.79
N GLY A 398 11.65 8.63 12.05
CA GLY A 398 12.44 9.01 13.22
C GLY A 398 13.85 8.45 13.14
N GLU A 399 13.97 7.16 12.88
CA GLU A 399 15.25 6.45 12.72
C GLU A 399 16.05 6.97 11.53
N MET A 400 15.41 7.20 10.39
CA MET A 400 16.07 7.78 9.22
C MET A 400 16.60 9.19 9.50
N LEU A 401 15.87 10.02 10.24
CA LEU A 401 16.34 11.35 10.63
C LEU A 401 17.56 11.28 11.57
N GLU A 402 17.61 10.29 12.47
CA GLU A 402 18.77 10.05 13.32
C GLU A 402 19.99 9.65 12.49
N ILE A 403 19.81 8.71 11.54
CA ILE A 403 20.88 8.27 10.64
C ILE A 403 21.38 9.44 9.79
N LEU A 404 20.48 10.23 9.22
CA LEU A 404 20.85 11.40 8.40
C LEU A 404 21.57 12.50 9.20
N ASN A 405 21.38 12.57 10.51
CA ASN A 405 22.09 13.48 11.41
C ASN A 405 23.42 12.91 11.94
N ASP A 406 23.76 11.66 11.60
CA ASP A 406 25.05 11.09 12.01
C ASP A 406 26.20 11.78 11.27
N ARG A 407 26.93 12.62 12.01
CA ARG A 407 28.04 13.39 11.45
C ARG A 407 29.16 12.54 10.86
N SER A 408 29.31 11.32 11.36
CA SER A 408 30.36 10.40 10.88
C SER A 408 30.07 9.86 9.50
N LEU A 409 28.79 9.72 9.13
CA LEU A 409 28.38 9.20 7.83
C LEU A 409 28.45 10.25 6.70
N PHE A 410 28.16 11.53 7.02
CA PHE A 410 27.99 12.58 6.01
C PHE A 410 28.96 13.76 6.19
N ASN A 411 30.09 13.54 6.88
CA ASN A 411 31.10 14.57 7.14
C ASN A 411 30.53 15.86 7.75
N GLY A 412 29.44 15.76 8.51
CA GLY A 412 28.77 16.89 9.15
C GLY A 412 28.03 17.82 8.18
N LYS A 413 27.97 17.49 6.89
CA LYS A 413 27.29 18.30 5.85
C LYS A 413 25.76 18.26 5.95
N VAL A 414 25.17 17.18 6.44
CA VAL A 414 23.71 16.98 6.49
C VAL A 414 23.11 17.42 7.82
N ARG A 415 21.95 18.08 7.75
CA ARG A 415 21.08 18.45 8.86
C ARG A 415 19.67 18.01 8.53
N ALA A 416 19.17 17.03 9.24
CA ALA A 416 17.84 16.47 9.01
C ALA A 416 16.88 16.83 10.14
N ALA A 417 15.64 17.20 9.80
CA ALA A 417 14.61 17.55 10.79
C ALA A 417 13.19 17.25 10.28
N ALA A 418 12.33 16.85 11.21
CA ALA A 418 10.89 16.81 10.95
C ALA A 418 10.34 18.24 10.92
N VAL A 419 9.46 18.53 9.94
CA VAL A 419 8.86 19.84 9.76
C VAL A 419 7.37 19.73 9.46
N SER A 420 6.64 20.83 9.58
CA SER A 420 5.23 20.89 9.21
C SER A 420 5.03 20.90 7.69
N ASN A 421 3.85 20.48 7.23
CA ASN A 421 3.47 20.58 5.82
C ASN A 421 3.56 22.00 5.28
N ASP A 422 3.26 23.02 6.10
CA ASP A 422 3.37 24.42 5.68
C ASP A 422 4.82 24.85 5.43
N GLU A 423 5.77 24.28 6.17
CA GLU A 423 7.18 24.54 5.93
C GLU A 423 7.67 23.90 4.64
N ILE A 424 7.20 22.68 4.34
CA ILE A 424 7.44 22.03 3.03
C ILE A 424 6.85 22.85 1.89
N LYS A 425 5.62 23.32 2.03
CA LYS A 425 4.97 24.18 1.03
C LYS A 425 5.79 25.42 0.70
N ARG A 426 6.46 26.01 1.68
CA ARG A 426 7.35 27.16 1.47
C ARG A 426 8.63 26.82 0.69
N GLY A 427 8.96 25.53 0.53
CA GLY A 427 10.15 25.10 -0.22
C GLY A 427 11.48 25.44 0.45
N ASN A 428 11.48 25.68 1.77
CA ASN A 428 12.68 26.08 2.48
C ASN A 428 13.49 24.86 2.95
N TYR A 429 13.90 24.03 2.00
CA TYR A 429 14.73 22.84 2.19
C TYR A 429 15.61 22.59 0.96
N ASP A 430 16.74 21.94 1.14
CA ASP A 430 17.63 21.52 0.05
C ASP A 430 17.23 20.13 -0.46
N ALA A 431 16.73 19.28 0.41
CA ALA A 431 16.18 17.97 0.06
C ALA A 431 15.07 17.56 1.05
N ILE A 432 14.27 16.58 0.62
CA ILE A 432 13.18 16.02 1.45
C ILE A 432 13.29 14.50 1.48
N LEU A 433 13.23 13.93 2.68
CA LEU A 433 13.07 12.49 2.90
C LEU A 433 11.61 12.12 2.76
N VAL A 434 11.31 11.16 1.90
CA VAL A 434 9.96 10.64 1.66
C VAL A 434 9.98 9.11 1.70
N ALA A 435 8.90 8.52 2.22
CA ALA A 435 8.56 7.15 1.94
C ALA A 435 7.57 7.16 0.76
N ILE A 436 7.93 6.46 -0.30
CA ILE A 436 7.13 6.36 -1.51
C ILE A 436 6.40 5.03 -1.43
N ASP A 437 5.09 5.08 -1.28
CA ASP A 437 4.26 3.89 -1.20
C ASP A 437 3.85 3.45 -2.62
N GLY A 438 3.98 2.16 -2.91
CA GLY A 438 3.32 1.54 -4.03
C GLY A 438 1.82 1.40 -3.72
N TYR A 439 0.99 1.85 -4.62
CA TYR A 439 -0.46 1.75 -4.47
C TYR A 439 -1.01 0.72 -5.46
N LYS A 440 -1.52 -0.40 -4.98
CA LYS A 440 -1.99 -1.55 -5.78
C LYS A 440 -0.93 -1.96 -6.82
N SER A 441 -1.34 -2.39 -8.00
CA SER A 441 -0.50 -2.54 -9.18
C SER A 441 -0.03 -1.19 -9.76
N THR A 442 -0.54 -0.08 -9.24
CA THR A 442 -0.30 1.27 -9.74
C THR A 442 0.72 2.05 -8.91
N PHE A 443 1.86 1.47 -8.66
CA PHE A 443 3.05 2.20 -8.20
C PHE A 443 3.25 3.56 -8.91
N LEU A 444 2.80 3.65 -10.14
CA LEU A 444 2.85 4.82 -11.00
C LEU A 444 2.08 6.03 -10.52
N PHE A 445 0.95 5.82 -9.84
CA PHE A 445 0.20 6.93 -9.28
C PHE A 445 1.05 7.76 -8.33
N ASN A 446 1.83 7.10 -7.48
CA ASN A 446 2.70 7.79 -6.53
C ASN A 446 3.89 8.47 -7.19
N LEU A 447 4.44 7.93 -8.27
CA LEU A 447 5.48 8.63 -9.04
C LEU A 447 4.97 9.92 -9.66
N TYR A 448 3.77 9.90 -10.22
CA TYR A 448 3.15 11.09 -10.76
C TYR A 448 3.00 12.16 -9.68
N ASP A 449 2.45 11.76 -8.57
CA ASP A 449 2.15 12.62 -7.45
C ASP A 449 3.41 13.22 -6.79
N ILE A 450 4.53 12.52 -6.84
CA ILE A 450 5.82 12.97 -6.30
C ILE A 450 6.49 14.01 -7.20
N PHE A 451 6.48 13.78 -8.50
CA PHE A 451 7.20 14.62 -9.46
C PHE A 451 6.29 15.61 -10.17
N LEU A 452 5.00 15.29 -10.29
CA LEU A 452 4.04 16.05 -11.06
C LEU A 452 2.96 16.68 -10.16
N ARG A 453 2.49 17.80 -10.62
CA ARG A 453 1.44 18.58 -9.95
C ARG A 453 0.03 18.10 -10.33
N GLU A 454 -0.12 17.69 -11.57
CA GLU A 454 -1.38 17.33 -12.21
C GLU A 454 -1.25 15.96 -12.86
N PRO A 455 -2.27 15.10 -12.80
CA PRO A 455 -2.23 13.79 -13.44
C PRO A 455 -2.38 13.84 -14.97
N ASP A 456 -2.78 14.99 -15.51
CA ASP A 456 -2.89 15.20 -16.95
C ASP A 456 -1.56 15.69 -17.52
N PHE A 457 -0.88 14.80 -18.24
CA PHE A 457 0.41 15.09 -18.84
C PHE A 457 0.41 16.28 -19.81
N GLU A 458 -0.59 16.41 -20.65
CA GLU A 458 -0.66 17.50 -21.62
C GLU A 458 -0.89 18.84 -20.92
N THR A 459 -1.79 18.88 -19.95
CA THR A 459 -2.00 20.05 -19.09
C THR A 459 -0.75 20.38 -18.31
N TYR A 460 -0.09 19.37 -17.75
CA TYR A 460 1.14 19.54 -17.00
C TYR A 460 2.29 20.06 -17.87
N LYS A 461 2.50 19.46 -19.05
CA LYS A 461 3.54 19.86 -19.99
C LYS A 461 3.41 21.33 -20.40
N ILE A 462 2.19 21.81 -20.58
CA ILE A 462 1.89 23.21 -20.88
C ILE A 462 2.12 24.09 -19.63
N ASN A 463 1.59 23.70 -18.50
CA ASN A 463 1.60 24.49 -17.27
C ASN A 463 2.96 24.52 -16.58
N LEU A 464 3.79 23.49 -16.76
CA LEU A 464 5.16 23.48 -16.25
C LEU A 464 6.00 24.63 -16.84
N VAL A 465 5.74 24.95 -18.10
CA VAL A 465 6.57 25.91 -18.85
C VAL A 465 6.05 27.32 -18.72
N THR A 466 4.73 27.48 -18.74
CA THR A 466 4.10 28.80 -18.73
C THR A 466 2.73 28.76 -18.09
N GLU A 467 2.32 29.82 -17.44
CA GLU A 467 0.93 30.11 -17.08
C GLU A 467 0.47 31.39 -17.80
N THR A 468 -0.84 31.57 -17.89
CA THR A 468 -1.42 32.80 -18.42
C THR A 468 -1.71 33.75 -17.25
N ASN A 469 -1.04 34.91 -17.23
CA ASN A 469 -1.26 35.92 -16.21
C ASN A 469 -2.61 36.63 -16.41
N ALA A 470 -2.97 37.50 -15.46
CA ALA A 470 -4.22 38.26 -15.50
C ALA A 470 -4.36 39.16 -16.75
N LYS A 471 -3.29 39.40 -17.50
CA LYS A 471 -3.27 40.17 -18.75
C LYS A 471 -3.40 39.28 -19.99
N GLY A 472 -3.50 37.95 -19.82
CA GLY A 472 -3.53 37.00 -20.93
C GLY A 472 -2.16 36.70 -21.55
N GLU A 473 -1.06 37.12 -20.91
CA GLU A 473 0.31 36.86 -21.36
C GLU A 473 0.78 35.53 -20.78
N ARG A 474 1.49 34.73 -21.58
CA ARG A 474 2.18 33.54 -21.12
C ARG A 474 3.45 33.92 -20.38
N VAL A 475 3.48 33.64 -19.10
CA VAL A 475 4.62 33.90 -18.21
C VAL A 475 5.11 32.58 -17.61
N ALA A 476 6.35 32.56 -17.13
CA ALA A 476 6.84 31.42 -16.40
C ALA A 476 5.93 31.14 -15.19
N ALA A 477 5.46 29.91 -15.09
CA ALA A 477 4.60 29.52 -13.97
C ALA A 477 5.39 29.64 -12.66
N PRO A 478 4.86 30.30 -11.63
CA PRO A 478 5.49 30.27 -10.33
C PRO A 478 5.53 28.82 -9.83
N ALA A 479 6.56 28.49 -9.06
CA ALA A 479 6.64 27.20 -8.38
C ALA A 479 5.43 27.06 -7.47
N SER A 480 4.35 26.48 -7.99
CA SER A 480 3.19 26.23 -7.17
C SER A 480 3.29 24.82 -6.60
N PHE A 481 3.35 24.78 -5.31
CA PHE A 481 3.41 23.56 -4.55
C PHE A 481 2.00 23.11 -4.19
N ASN A 482 1.48 22.15 -4.91
CA ASN A 482 0.22 21.47 -4.59
C ASN A 482 0.41 20.29 -3.63
N GLY A 483 1.38 20.41 -2.75
CA GLY A 483 1.68 19.40 -1.76
C GLY A 483 2.76 18.41 -2.17
N ARG A 484 2.98 18.14 -3.44
CA ARG A 484 3.78 16.99 -3.84
C ARG A 484 4.86 17.20 -4.91
N ASN A 485 5.03 18.31 -5.55
CA ASN A 485 6.21 18.59 -6.36
C ASN A 485 7.45 18.80 -5.46
N PHE A 486 7.92 17.74 -4.86
CA PHE A 486 8.99 17.80 -3.84
C PHE A 486 10.33 18.25 -4.42
N CYS A 487 10.59 17.98 -5.69
CA CYS A 487 11.79 18.48 -6.37
C CYS A 487 11.69 19.95 -6.76
N ARG A 488 10.56 20.63 -6.55
CA ARG A 488 10.33 22.06 -6.86
C ARG A 488 10.65 22.40 -8.31
N ILE A 489 10.27 21.52 -9.20
CA ILE A 489 10.47 21.70 -10.63
C ILE A 489 9.43 22.67 -11.16
N ASP A 490 9.89 23.74 -11.84
CA ASP A 490 9.04 24.74 -12.46
C ASP A 490 9.66 25.29 -13.75
N ALA A 491 9.06 26.34 -14.28
CA ALA A 491 9.51 27.01 -15.50
C ALA A 491 10.88 27.70 -15.37
N SER A 492 11.44 27.80 -14.17
CA SER A 492 12.80 28.36 -13.97
C SER A 492 13.90 27.37 -14.37
N LEU A 493 13.55 26.08 -14.55
CA LEU A 493 14.49 25.07 -15.06
C LEU A 493 14.89 25.43 -16.49
N VAL A 494 16.18 25.53 -16.76
CA VAL A 494 16.73 26.01 -18.04
C VAL A 494 17.77 25.07 -18.62
N GLY A 495 18.09 25.22 -19.91
CA GLY A 495 19.12 24.45 -20.60
C GLY A 495 18.84 22.96 -20.62
N ASP A 496 19.90 22.17 -20.50
CA ASP A 496 19.85 20.70 -20.56
C ASP A 496 18.96 20.10 -19.49
N ASP A 497 18.89 20.69 -18.29
CA ASP A 497 18.03 20.19 -17.21
C ASP A 497 16.56 20.29 -17.59
N ARG A 498 16.16 21.34 -18.29
CA ARG A 498 14.78 21.47 -18.80
C ARG A 498 14.48 20.47 -19.90
N GLU A 499 15.38 20.29 -20.85
CA GLU A 499 15.19 19.33 -21.94
C GLU A 499 15.11 17.90 -21.39
N ASN A 500 15.99 17.53 -20.48
CA ASN A 500 15.98 16.23 -19.84
C ASN A 500 14.73 16.02 -18.99
N PHE A 501 14.23 17.06 -18.33
CA PHE A 501 13.00 16.94 -17.55
C PHE A 501 11.76 16.76 -18.45
N LEU A 502 11.70 17.44 -19.59
CA LEU A 502 10.62 17.22 -20.57
C LEU A 502 10.66 15.79 -21.12
N LYS A 503 11.84 15.23 -21.38
CA LYS A 503 12.00 13.82 -21.76
C LYS A 503 11.57 12.90 -20.62
N PHE A 504 11.96 13.20 -19.38
CA PHE A 504 11.54 12.44 -18.22
C PHE A 504 10.01 12.38 -18.09
N LEU A 505 9.33 13.51 -18.30
CA LEU A 505 7.87 13.57 -18.32
C LEU A 505 7.27 12.74 -19.46
N GLU A 506 7.85 12.83 -20.66
CA GLU A 506 7.40 12.08 -21.83
C GLU A 506 7.56 10.56 -21.60
N HIS A 507 8.68 10.13 -21.03
CA HIS A 507 8.91 8.73 -20.69
C HIS A 507 7.99 8.27 -19.55
N MET A 508 7.73 9.12 -18.55
CA MET A 508 6.77 8.81 -17.48
C MET A 508 5.36 8.65 -18.04
N HIS A 509 4.95 9.56 -18.92
CA HIS A 509 3.68 9.44 -19.63
C HIS A 509 3.63 8.16 -20.47
N GLY A 510 4.66 7.87 -21.27
CA GLY A 510 4.74 6.64 -22.05
C GLY A 510 4.65 5.39 -21.16
N PHE A 511 5.38 5.36 -20.06
CA PHE A 511 5.31 4.27 -19.11
C PHE A 511 3.90 4.11 -18.52
N MET A 512 3.25 5.20 -18.11
CA MET A 512 1.90 5.16 -17.54
C MET A 512 0.85 4.71 -18.55
N TYR A 513 0.94 5.22 -19.77
CA TYR A 513 -0.05 4.96 -20.81
C TYR A 513 0.27 3.73 -21.67
N SER A 514 1.36 3.05 -21.41
CA SER A 514 1.65 1.74 -21.99
C SER A 514 1.18 0.64 -21.06
N ASN A 515 0.32 -0.24 -21.53
CA ASN A 515 -0.11 -1.41 -20.75
C ASN A 515 0.60 -2.69 -21.22
N TYR A 516 1.33 -2.61 -22.34
CA TYR A 516 2.17 -3.71 -22.78
C TYR A 516 3.44 -3.76 -21.92
N ILE A 517 3.69 -4.89 -21.28
CA ILE A 517 4.81 -5.04 -20.34
C ILE A 517 6.17 -4.69 -20.97
N GLY A 518 6.38 -5.08 -22.23
CA GLY A 518 7.61 -4.77 -22.95
C GLY A 518 7.82 -3.28 -23.17
N ASP A 519 6.76 -2.51 -23.44
CA ASP A 519 6.84 -1.07 -23.59
C ASP A 519 7.07 -0.40 -22.23
N LYS A 520 6.40 -0.88 -21.17
CA LYS A 520 6.67 -0.41 -19.81
C LYS A 520 8.12 -0.62 -19.41
N GLN A 521 8.68 -1.78 -19.74
CA GLN A 521 10.09 -2.07 -19.51
C GLN A 521 11.01 -1.10 -20.26
N ALA A 522 10.72 -0.83 -21.53
CA ALA A 522 11.47 0.14 -22.31
C ALA A 522 11.39 1.55 -21.72
N TYR A 523 10.19 2.00 -21.35
CA TYR A 523 9.99 3.31 -20.70
C TYR A 523 10.62 3.38 -19.31
N ALA A 524 10.63 2.31 -18.54
CA ALA A 524 11.34 2.25 -17.26
C ALA A 524 12.86 2.48 -17.48
N GLY A 525 13.45 1.86 -18.49
CA GLY A 525 14.84 2.10 -18.87
C GLY A 525 15.11 3.55 -19.26
N PHE A 526 14.22 4.17 -20.05
CA PHE A 526 14.34 5.59 -20.44
C PHE A 526 14.15 6.53 -19.24
N LEU A 527 13.22 6.21 -18.33
CA LEU A 527 13.05 6.98 -17.09
C LEU A 527 14.30 6.93 -16.24
N GLU A 528 14.89 5.77 -16.11
CA GLU A 528 16.14 5.58 -15.37
C GLU A 528 17.28 6.41 -15.96
N GLU A 529 17.45 6.38 -17.28
CA GLU A 529 18.49 7.16 -17.96
C GLU A 529 18.29 8.66 -17.78
N THR A 530 17.08 9.15 -18.00
CA THR A 530 16.77 10.59 -17.88
C THR A 530 16.82 11.07 -16.42
N GLU A 531 16.40 10.25 -15.46
CA GLU A 531 16.54 10.56 -14.05
C GLU A 531 18.02 10.63 -13.63
N GLN A 532 18.87 9.75 -14.16
CA GLN A 532 20.31 9.83 -13.93
C GLN A 532 20.90 11.16 -14.38
N GLN A 533 20.47 11.65 -15.53
CA GLN A 533 20.92 12.94 -16.06
C GLN A 533 20.42 14.13 -15.22
N LEU A 534 19.20 14.03 -14.69
CA LEU A 534 18.58 15.09 -13.88
C LEU A 534 19.07 15.09 -12.43
N ALA A 535 19.40 13.93 -11.89
CA ALA A 535 19.74 13.73 -10.48
C ALA A 535 18.67 14.30 -9.53
N LEU A 536 17.44 13.82 -9.64
CA LEU A 536 16.31 14.33 -8.86
C LEU A 536 16.27 13.79 -7.42
N GLY A 537 16.96 12.70 -7.13
CA GLY A 537 16.97 12.15 -5.79
C GLY A 537 18.03 11.08 -5.56
N ALA A 538 18.16 10.66 -4.30
CA ALA A 538 18.82 9.44 -3.89
C ALA A 538 17.75 8.43 -3.47
N TYR A 539 17.66 7.33 -4.20
CA TYR A 539 16.74 6.23 -3.93
C TYR A 539 17.46 5.25 -3.02
N LEU A 540 16.90 4.97 -1.85
CA LEU A 540 17.67 4.35 -0.79
C LEU A 540 17.42 2.85 -0.71
N PHE A 541 16.29 2.44 -0.14
CA PHE A 541 15.96 1.03 0.04
C PHE A 541 14.47 0.86 0.31
N SER A 542 13.97 -0.34 0.00
CA SER A 542 12.59 -0.74 0.27
C SER A 542 12.40 -1.13 1.73
N LEU A 543 11.20 -0.83 2.25
CA LEU A 543 10.78 -1.31 3.56
C LEU A 543 10.23 -2.73 3.45
N PRO A 544 10.38 -3.55 4.50
CA PRO A 544 9.69 -4.82 4.57
C PRO A 544 8.20 -4.60 4.87
N SER A 545 7.35 -5.33 4.21
CA SER A 545 5.98 -5.54 4.64
C SER A 545 5.96 -6.69 5.63
N LEU A 546 5.61 -6.42 6.87
CA LEU A 546 5.67 -7.38 7.96
C LEU A 546 4.30 -7.53 8.61
N ALA A 547 3.87 -8.78 8.79
CA ALA A 547 2.68 -9.10 9.55
C ALA A 547 2.96 -10.24 10.54
N TYR A 548 2.34 -10.17 11.71
CA TYR A 548 2.45 -11.19 12.75
C TYR A 548 1.13 -11.94 12.87
N PHE A 549 1.22 -13.24 12.97
CA PHE A 549 0.08 -14.14 13.08
C PHE A 549 0.27 -15.07 14.26
N SER A 550 -0.80 -15.31 15.02
CA SER A 550 -0.78 -16.31 16.06
C SER A 550 -0.51 -17.71 15.49
N THR A 551 0.20 -18.56 16.23
CA THR A 551 0.48 -19.96 15.87
C THR A 551 -0.77 -20.84 15.81
N GLN A 552 -1.95 -20.30 16.17
CA GLN A 552 -3.23 -20.96 15.89
C GLN A 552 -3.55 -21.07 14.39
N PHE A 553 -2.96 -20.20 13.55
CA PHE A 553 -3.14 -20.26 12.11
C PHE A 553 -2.18 -21.25 11.46
N ASP A 554 -2.63 -21.87 10.37
CA ASP A 554 -1.75 -22.59 9.46
C ASP A 554 -0.92 -21.61 8.65
N ALA A 555 0.37 -21.52 8.95
CA ALA A 555 1.28 -20.62 8.29
C ALA A 555 1.35 -20.82 6.76
N GLN A 556 1.04 -22.01 6.24
CA GLN A 556 1.05 -22.28 4.79
C GLN A 556 -0.19 -21.71 4.09
N SER A 557 -1.28 -21.51 4.81
CA SER A 557 -2.51 -20.92 4.26
C SER A 557 -2.42 -19.41 4.05
N ILE A 558 -1.46 -18.72 4.69
CA ILE A 558 -1.29 -17.28 4.64
C ILE A 558 -0.21 -16.93 3.62
N GLN A 559 -0.61 -16.21 2.57
CA GLN A 559 0.30 -15.69 1.55
C GLN A 559 0.24 -14.16 1.55
N LEU A 560 1.41 -13.52 1.55
CA LEU A 560 1.56 -12.09 1.42
C LEU A 560 2.39 -11.77 0.18
N TYR A 561 1.95 -10.77 -0.57
CA TYR A 561 2.69 -10.26 -1.71
C TYR A 561 2.70 -8.72 -1.70
N GLY A 562 3.82 -8.11 -2.04
CA GLY A 562 4.06 -6.68 -1.83
C GLY A 562 3.15 -5.73 -2.61
N VAL A 563 2.53 -6.18 -3.70
CA VAL A 563 1.61 -5.38 -4.54
C VAL A 563 0.13 -5.67 -4.27
N ALA A 564 -0.17 -6.69 -3.49
CA ALA A 564 -1.54 -7.03 -3.10
C ALA A 564 -1.79 -6.65 -1.63
N SER A 565 -3.04 -6.40 -1.28
CA SER A 565 -3.42 -6.21 0.12
C SER A 565 -3.02 -7.44 0.95
N GLN A 566 -2.57 -7.21 2.18
CA GLN A 566 -2.26 -8.29 3.12
C GLN A 566 -3.46 -9.18 3.43
N LEU A 567 -4.68 -8.71 3.17
CA LEU A 567 -5.93 -9.44 3.36
C LEU A 567 -6.46 -10.06 2.06
N SER A 568 -5.74 -9.96 0.94
CA SER A 568 -6.18 -10.49 -0.36
C SER A 568 -6.41 -12.00 -0.41
N THR A 569 -5.93 -12.74 0.58
CA THR A 569 -6.13 -14.20 0.69
C THR A 569 -6.84 -14.59 1.97
N ILE A 570 -7.54 -13.66 2.62
CA ILE A 570 -8.15 -13.89 3.95
C ILE A 570 -9.15 -15.06 3.95
N GLU A 571 -9.84 -15.29 2.84
CA GLU A 571 -10.77 -16.41 2.68
C GLU A 571 -10.07 -17.78 2.64
N LYS A 572 -8.77 -17.81 2.34
CA LYS A 572 -7.94 -19.02 2.27
C LYS A 572 -7.28 -19.35 3.62
N TRP A 573 -7.32 -18.44 4.59
CA TRP A 573 -6.69 -18.64 5.88
C TRP A 573 -7.39 -19.73 6.69
N ARG A 574 -6.59 -20.53 7.37
CA ARG A 574 -7.08 -21.70 8.11
C ARG A 574 -6.48 -21.77 9.50
N GLU A 575 -7.22 -22.41 10.40
CA GLU A 575 -6.64 -22.81 11.65
C GLU A 575 -5.66 -23.97 11.46
N ARG A 576 -4.65 -24.00 12.29
CA ARG A 576 -3.69 -25.08 12.34
C ARG A 576 -4.42 -26.32 12.84
N ARG A 577 -4.36 -27.39 12.08
CA ARG A 577 -4.83 -28.72 12.50
C ARG A 577 -3.65 -29.46 13.12
N ASP A 578 -3.81 -29.89 14.36
CA ASP A 578 -2.82 -30.70 15.10
C ASP A 578 -2.56 -32.07 14.42
#